data_27add376118743ddee4df9a0a4dee8a4
#
_entry.id   27add376118743ddee4df9a0a4dee8a4
#
_cell.length_a   1.000
_cell.length_b   1.000
_cell.length_c   1.000
_cell.angle_alpha   90.00
_cell.angle_beta   90.00
_cell.angle_gamma   90.00
#
_symmetry.space_group_name_H-M   'P 1'
#
loop_
_entity.id
_entity.type
_entity.pdbx_description
1 polymer ?
#
loop_
_entity_poly.entity_id
_entity_poly.type
_entity_poly.pdbx_seq_one_letter_code
_entity_poly.pdbx_strand_id
1 'polypeptide(L)'
;MKKTIFAICAALLALSCTQAEAPKQQPLENSVVYEMNVRQYTPAGTFAAAQEELPRLAEMGVDIVWLMPIYPIGVEGRKGTLGSYYAVKNYCEINPEFGTLEDFDNFVAEAHRLGLRVIVDWVANHTSPDAVWVTGRPADWYERDAEGNTTFTADWSDTANLNYENKDVWAGMAGAMR
;
A
#
# COMPACT_ATOMS: atom_id res chain seq x y z
N MET A 1 53.27 24.17 -52.29
CA MET A 1 52.04 24.42 -51.50
C MET A 1 51.41 23.06 -51.22
N LYS A 2 51.66 22.46 -50.04
CA LYS A 2 51.09 21.18 -49.62
C LYS A 2 49.93 21.48 -48.65
N LYS A 3 48.70 21.10 -49.01
CA LYS A 3 47.52 21.19 -48.15
C LYS A 3 47.43 19.91 -47.33
N THR A 4 47.62 20.03 -46.03
CA THR A 4 47.43 18.95 -45.07
C THR A 4 45.97 18.96 -44.63
N ILE A 5 45.22 17.87 -44.95
CA ILE A 5 43.82 17.67 -44.52
C ILE A 5 43.87 16.93 -43.17
N PHE A 6 43.42 17.61 -42.10
CA PHE A 6 43.18 16.96 -40.81
C PHE A 6 41.83 16.28 -40.83
N ALA A 7 41.81 14.96 -40.80
CA ALA A 7 40.59 14.17 -40.59
C ALA A 7 40.33 14.04 -39.06
N ILE A 8 39.30 14.67 -38.59
CA ILE A 8 38.80 14.53 -37.21
C ILE A 8 37.86 13.32 -37.18
N CYS A 9 38.36 12.19 -36.63
CA CYS A 9 37.51 11.05 -36.29
C CYS A 9 36.71 11.38 -35.00
N ALA A 10 35.47 11.78 -35.15
CA ALA A 10 34.52 11.85 -34.01
C ALA A 10 34.09 10.42 -33.67
N ALA A 11 34.67 9.83 -32.64
CA ALA A 11 34.16 8.58 -32.06
C ALA A 11 32.91 8.87 -31.25
N LEU A 12 31.74 8.59 -31.81
CA LEU A 12 30.48 8.53 -31.12
C LEU A 12 30.48 7.29 -30.19
N LEU A 13 30.78 7.50 -28.92
CA LEU A 13 30.48 6.54 -27.86
C LEU A 13 28.98 6.50 -27.65
N ALA A 14 28.29 5.60 -28.33
CA ALA A 14 26.93 5.23 -28.00
C ALA A 14 26.97 4.50 -26.66
N LEU A 15 26.69 5.23 -25.54
CA LEU A 15 26.34 4.60 -24.28
C LEU A 15 24.96 3.94 -24.49
N SER A 16 25.00 2.67 -24.86
CA SER A 16 23.82 1.81 -24.78
C SER A 16 23.52 1.60 -23.30
N CYS A 17 22.60 2.39 -22.74
CA CYS A 17 21.92 2.03 -21.50
C CYS A 17 21.09 0.77 -21.79
N THR A 18 21.69 -0.39 -21.61
CA THR A 18 20.93 -1.63 -21.47
C THR A 18 20.13 -1.48 -20.16
N GLN A 19 18.84 -1.13 -20.26
CA GLN A 19 17.94 -1.34 -19.15
C GLN A 19 18.03 -2.83 -18.82
N ALA A 20 18.52 -3.14 -17.61
CA ALA A 20 18.45 -4.50 -17.12
C ALA A 20 16.98 -4.92 -17.11
N GLU A 21 16.65 -6.01 -17.80
CA GLU A 21 15.31 -6.58 -17.70
C GLU A 21 15.01 -6.86 -16.22
N ALA A 22 13.83 -6.48 -15.79
CA ALA A 22 13.37 -6.81 -14.45
C ALA A 22 13.44 -8.34 -14.24
N PRO A 23 13.85 -8.81 -13.06
CA PRO A 23 13.90 -10.24 -12.76
C PRO A 23 12.56 -10.91 -13.08
N LYS A 24 12.58 -12.11 -13.67
CA LYS A 24 11.38 -12.87 -13.92
C LYS A 24 10.73 -13.25 -12.59
N GLN A 25 9.49 -12.82 -12.40
CA GLN A 25 8.71 -13.18 -11.22
C GLN A 25 8.39 -14.68 -11.22
N GLN A 26 8.49 -15.31 -10.06
CA GLN A 26 8.09 -16.71 -9.86
C GLN A 26 6.59 -16.93 -10.10
N PRO A 27 6.17 -18.14 -10.53
CA PRO A 27 4.76 -18.52 -10.52
C PRO A 27 4.17 -18.38 -9.11
N LEU A 28 2.89 -17.96 -9.01
CA LEU A 28 2.25 -17.69 -7.71
C LEU A 28 2.26 -18.89 -6.76
N GLU A 29 2.09 -20.10 -7.29
CA GLU A 29 2.06 -21.34 -6.52
C GLU A 29 3.38 -21.69 -5.81
N ASN A 30 4.49 -21.08 -6.23
CA ASN A 30 5.81 -21.27 -5.64
C ASN A 30 6.34 -20.02 -4.93
N SER A 31 5.48 -18.99 -4.78
CA SER A 31 5.93 -17.71 -4.23
C SER A 31 6.05 -17.74 -2.71
N VAL A 32 7.12 -17.14 -2.20
CA VAL A 32 7.33 -16.84 -0.78
C VAL A 32 6.72 -15.49 -0.47
N VAL A 33 5.78 -15.46 0.47
CA VAL A 33 5.12 -14.24 0.93
C VAL A 33 5.74 -13.78 2.24
N TYR A 34 6.09 -12.50 2.32
CA TYR A 34 6.58 -11.85 3.54
C TYR A 34 5.57 -10.77 3.97
N GLU A 35 4.89 -11.00 5.10
CA GLU A 35 3.99 -10.00 5.69
C GLU A 35 4.80 -8.91 6.38
N MET A 36 4.51 -7.64 6.04
CA MET A 36 5.22 -6.48 6.54
C MET A 36 4.29 -5.51 7.24
N ASN A 37 4.56 -5.25 8.51
CA ASN A 37 3.97 -4.14 9.26
C ASN A 37 4.89 -2.92 9.15
N VAL A 38 4.56 -1.96 8.29
CA VAL A 38 5.41 -0.79 8.00
C VAL A 38 5.80 -0.04 9.28
N ARG A 39 4.84 0.18 10.20
CA ARG A 39 5.08 0.88 11.48
C ARG A 39 6.18 0.22 12.32
N GLN A 40 6.29 -1.11 12.27
CA GLN A 40 7.16 -1.88 13.16
C GLN A 40 8.39 -2.47 12.45
N TYR A 41 8.45 -2.35 11.13
CA TYR A 41 9.46 -3.01 10.33
C TYR A 41 10.84 -2.38 10.50
N THR A 42 10.88 -1.06 10.62
CA THR A 42 12.11 -0.30 10.87
C THR A 42 11.93 0.63 12.08
N PRO A 43 13.00 1.13 12.70
CA PRO A 43 12.89 2.12 13.76
C PRO A 43 12.16 3.40 13.36
N ALA A 44 12.22 3.79 12.07
CA ALA A 44 11.51 4.96 11.56
C ALA A 44 10.04 4.67 11.27
N GLY A 45 9.66 3.42 10.98
CA GLY A 45 8.29 2.99 10.70
C GLY A 45 7.69 3.60 9.43
N THR A 46 8.51 3.90 8.42
CA THR A 46 8.09 4.59 7.18
C THR A 46 8.38 3.76 5.94
N PHE A 47 7.68 4.07 4.82
CA PHE A 47 7.93 3.46 3.52
C PHE A 47 9.37 3.71 3.03
N ALA A 48 9.88 4.93 3.21
CA ALA A 48 11.24 5.27 2.80
C ALA A 48 12.28 4.37 3.50
N ALA A 49 12.13 4.15 4.81
CA ALA A 49 13.04 3.28 5.54
C ALA A 49 12.82 1.79 5.22
N ALA A 50 11.56 1.37 4.99
CA ALA A 50 11.25 -0.01 4.58
C ALA A 50 11.79 -0.34 3.18
N GLN A 51 11.82 0.64 2.28
CA GLN A 51 12.37 0.52 0.93
C GLN A 51 13.85 0.11 0.94
N GLU A 52 14.63 0.64 1.87
CA GLU A 52 16.06 0.32 2.01
C GLU A 52 16.31 -1.14 2.37
N GLU A 53 15.32 -1.83 2.94
CA GLU A 53 15.39 -3.25 3.32
C GLU A 53 14.92 -4.22 2.22
N LEU A 54 14.31 -3.71 1.14
CA LEU A 54 13.80 -4.57 0.04
C LEU A 54 14.89 -5.43 -0.62
N PRO A 55 16.14 -4.95 -0.85
CA PRO A 55 17.21 -5.80 -1.39
C PRO A 55 17.47 -7.04 -0.52
N ARG A 56 17.46 -6.88 0.81
CA ARG A 56 17.64 -7.98 1.76
C ARG A 56 16.51 -9.02 1.64
N LEU A 57 15.25 -8.57 1.46
CA LEU A 57 14.12 -9.47 1.27
C LEU A 57 14.23 -10.26 -0.05
N ALA A 58 14.63 -9.59 -1.13
CA ALA A 58 14.88 -10.24 -2.41
C ALA A 58 16.00 -11.29 -2.33
N GLU A 59 17.10 -10.99 -1.64
CA GLU A 59 18.21 -11.92 -1.38
C GLU A 59 17.78 -13.13 -0.53
N MET A 60 16.79 -12.95 0.37
CA MET A 60 16.20 -14.03 1.16
C MET A 60 15.28 -14.96 0.34
N GLY A 61 14.98 -14.62 -0.91
CA GLY A 61 14.07 -15.38 -1.76
C GLY A 61 12.59 -15.05 -1.55
N VAL A 62 12.26 -13.87 -1.02
CA VAL A 62 10.89 -13.36 -0.99
C VAL A 62 10.45 -13.00 -2.40
N ASP A 63 9.22 -13.34 -2.76
CA ASP A 63 8.61 -13.00 -4.05
C ASP A 63 7.51 -11.95 -3.92
N ILE A 64 6.82 -11.93 -2.78
CA ILE A 64 5.68 -11.06 -2.52
C ILE A 64 5.83 -10.40 -1.16
N VAL A 65 5.81 -9.07 -1.12
CA VAL A 65 5.67 -8.30 0.11
C VAL A 65 4.18 -8.01 0.32
N TRP A 66 3.62 -8.54 1.40
CA TRP A 66 2.25 -8.28 1.84
C TRP A 66 2.27 -7.21 2.91
N LEU A 67 1.84 -6.00 2.55
CA LEU A 67 1.73 -4.89 3.49
C LEU A 67 0.46 -5.05 4.33
N MET A 68 0.58 -5.02 5.65
CA MET A 68 -0.56 -4.78 6.54
C MET A 68 -1.24 -3.46 6.17
N PRO A 69 -2.50 -3.19 6.62
CA PRO A 69 -3.23 -2.00 6.18
C PRO A 69 -2.41 -0.72 6.31
N ILE A 70 -2.36 0.04 5.21
CA ILE A 70 -1.51 1.24 5.06
C ILE A 70 -2.30 2.55 5.15
N TYR A 71 -3.56 2.48 5.48
CA TYR A 71 -4.52 3.58 5.48
C TYR A 71 -4.46 4.41 6.77
N PRO A 72 -4.94 5.69 6.75
CA PRO A 72 -5.16 6.44 7.98
C PRO A 72 -6.06 5.67 8.95
N ILE A 73 -5.72 5.72 10.23
CA ILE A 73 -6.43 5.03 11.30
C ILE A 73 -7.42 5.98 11.96
N GLY A 74 -8.64 5.50 12.24
CA GLY A 74 -9.65 6.25 12.97
C GLY A 74 -9.20 6.68 14.37
N VAL A 75 -9.86 7.70 14.90
CA VAL A 75 -9.57 8.25 16.23
C VAL A 75 -10.68 7.89 17.23
N GLU A 76 -11.93 7.81 16.75
CA GLU A 76 -13.07 7.45 17.57
C GLU A 76 -13.00 5.99 18.01
N GLY A 77 -13.15 5.73 19.30
CA GLY A 77 -13.06 4.40 19.89
C GLY A 77 -11.67 3.76 19.85
N ARG A 78 -10.63 4.52 19.45
CA ARG A 78 -9.27 4.04 19.24
C ARG A 78 -8.74 3.26 20.45
N LYS A 79 -8.25 2.05 20.18
CA LYS A 79 -7.61 1.20 21.18
C LYS A 79 -6.11 1.49 21.24
N GLY A 80 -5.62 1.78 22.45
CA GLY A 80 -4.22 2.18 22.65
C GLY A 80 -3.89 3.55 22.05
N THR A 81 -2.62 3.94 22.09
CA THR A 81 -2.18 5.26 21.63
C THR A 81 -2.14 5.40 20.12
N LEU A 82 -1.75 4.35 19.42
CA LEU A 82 -1.53 4.36 17.97
C LEU A 82 -2.73 3.83 17.15
N GLY A 83 -3.65 3.11 17.80
CA GLY A 83 -4.81 2.50 17.16
C GLY A 83 -4.49 1.25 16.32
N SER A 84 -5.56 0.59 15.89
CA SER A 84 -5.50 -0.59 15.03
C SER A 84 -5.37 -0.20 13.57
N TYR A 85 -4.48 -0.84 12.83
CA TYR A 85 -4.36 -0.69 11.36
C TYR A 85 -5.66 -1.05 10.64
N TYR A 86 -6.46 -1.93 11.25
CA TYR A 86 -7.74 -2.40 10.71
C TYR A 86 -8.89 -1.42 10.94
N ALA A 87 -8.75 -0.41 11.81
CA ALA A 87 -9.74 0.66 11.97
C ALA A 87 -9.53 1.74 10.88
N VAL A 88 -9.85 1.39 9.64
CA VAL A 88 -9.58 2.21 8.45
C VAL A 88 -10.45 3.46 8.44
N LYS A 89 -9.82 4.63 8.37
CA LYS A 89 -10.51 5.92 8.26
C LYS A 89 -10.82 6.32 6.82
N ASN A 90 -9.86 6.09 5.91
CA ASN A 90 -10.03 6.39 4.48
C ASN A 90 -9.23 5.41 3.63
N TYR A 91 -9.90 4.69 2.73
CA TYR A 91 -9.26 3.73 1.83
C TYR A 91 -8.43 4.38 0.70
N CYS A 92 -8.63 5.66 0.44
CA CYS A 92 -8.00 6.38 -0.68
C CYS A 92 -6.82 7.24 -0.24
N GLU A 93 -6.30 7.05 0.97
CA GLU A 93 -5.18 7.82 1.51
C GLU A 93 -4.14 6.88 2.13
N ILE A 94 -2.90 7.33 2.14
CA ILE A 94 -1.81 6.70 2.87
C ILE A 94 -1.78 7.25 4.30
N ASN A 95 -1.54 6.37 5.28
CA ASN A 95 -1.34 6.79 6.66
C ASN A 95 -0.14 7.75 6.74
N PRO A 96 -0.33 8.99 7.18
CA PRO A 96 0.74 9.99 7.23
C PRO A 96 1.90 9.60 8.16
N GLU A 97 1.68 8.66 9.08
CA GLU A 97 2.77 8.10 9.91
C GLU A 97 3.77 7.28 9.09
N PHE A 98 3.34 6.72 7.94
CA PHE A 98 4.19 5.89 7.08
C PHE A 98 4.88 6.69 5.97
N GLY A 99 4.47 7.92 5.75
CA GLY A 99 4.97 8.80 4.70
C GLY A 99 3.86 9.32 3.78
N THR A 100 4.24 9.68 2.57
CA THR A 100 3.36 10.21 1.53
C THR A 100 2.98 9.14 0.50
N LEU A 101 2.05 9.47 -0.41
CA LEU A 101 1.76 8.62 -1.57
C LEU A 101 3.02 8.45 -2.46
N GLU A 102 3.84 9.49 -2.61
CA GLU A 102 5.10 9.41 -3.35
C GLU A 102 6.08 8.42 -2.71
N ASP A 103 6.18 8.38 -1.37
CA ASP A 103 7.02 7.39 -0.68
C ASP A 103 6.52 5.96 -0.91
N PHE A 104 5.20 5.76 -0.93
CA PHE A 104 4.60 4.47 -1.28
C PHE A 104 4.87 4.07 -2.72
N ASP A 105 4.70 5.00 -3.68
CA ASP A 105 4.99 4.76 -5.09
C ASP A 105 6.45 4.39 -5.32
N ASN A 106 7.38 5.09 -4.63
CA ASN A 106 8.81 4.79 -4.68
C ASN A 106 9.11 3.38 -4.10
N PHE A 107 8.48 3.03 -2.98
CA PHE A 107 8.59 1.69 -2.38
C PHE A 107 8.14 0.60 -3.37
N VAL A 108 6.98 0.78 -4.01
CA VAL A 108 6.43 -0.17 -5.00
C VAL A 108 7.34 -0.26 -6.22
N ALA A 109 7.84 0.87 -6.73
CA ALA A 109 8.75 0.90 -7.87
C ALA A 109 10.06 0.15 -7.58
N GLU A 110 10.63 0.35 -6.40
CA GLU A 110 11.85 -0.37 -5.98
C GLU A 110 11.59 -1.87 -5.78
N ALA A 111 10.47 -2.25 -5.16
CA ALA A 111 10.07 -3.65 -5.04
C ALA A 111 10.00 -4.33 -6.42
N HIS A 112 9.32 -3.69 -7.38
CA HIS A 112 9.20 -4.20 -8.74
C HIS A 112 10.57 -4.28 -9.46
N ARG A 113 11.45 -3.30 -9.25
CA ARG A 113 12.81 -3.32 -9.80
C ARG A 113 13.61 -4.52 -9.30
N LEU A 114 13.38 -4.95 -8.08
CA LEU A 114 14.00 -6.13 -7.46
C LEU A 114 13.27 -7.45 -7.80
N GLY A 115 12.20 -7.40 -8.59
CA GLY A 115 11.37 -8.57 -8.94
C GLY A 115 10.36 -8.98 -7.91
N LEU A 116 10.21 -8.22 -6.81
CA LEU A 116 9.18 -8.43 -5.79
C LEU A 116 7.83 -7.94 -6.28
N ARG A 117 6.76 -8.61 -5.87
CA ARG A 117 5.37 -8.11 -5.99
C ARG A 117 4.98 -7.45 -4.68
N VAL A 118 4.06 -6.48 -4.75
CA VAL A 118 3.47 -5.87 -3.55
C VAL A 118 1.97 -6.15 -3.56
N ILE A 119 1.45 -6.61 -2.44
CA ILE A 119 0.02 -6.69 -2.16
C ILE A 119 -0.28 -5.92 -0.88
N VAL A 120 -1.48 -5.36 -0.79
CA VAL A 120 -1.92 -4.58 0.37
C VAL A 120 -3.08 -5.31 1.02
N ASP A 121 -3.07 -5.42 2.34
CA ASP A 121 -4.20 -5.93 3.10
C ASP A 121 -5.41 -5.00 2.92
N TRP A 122 -6.52 -5.58 2.43
CA TRP A 122 -7.74 -4.84 2.15
C TRP A 122 -8.83 -5.17 3.15
N VAL A 123 -9.13 -4.22 4.04
CA VAL A 123 -10.10 -4.38 5.13
C VAL A 123 -11.52 -4.15 4.59
N ALA A 124 -12.14 -5.17 4.01
CA ALA A 124 -13.45 -5.03 3.37
C ALA A 124 -14.64 -5.14 4.33
N ASN A 125 -14.46 -5.60 5.57
CA ASN A 125 -15.56 -5.93 6.49
C ASN A 125 -16.13 -4.71 7.22
N HIS A 126 -15.29 -3.76 7.58
CA HIS A 126 -15.63 -2.61 8.43
C HIS A 126 -14.70 -1.43 8.15
N THR A 127 -15.05 -0.27 8.67
CA THR A 127 -14.20 0.92 8.76
C THR A 127 -14.02 1.32 10.22
N SER A 128 -13.31 2.42 10.50
CA SER A 128 -13.42 3.09 11.80
C SER A 128 -14.78 3.79 11.95
N PRO A 129 -15.27 4.08 13.18
CA PRO A 129 -16.52 4.79 13.40
C PRO A 129 -16.51 6.23 12.87
N ASP A 130 -15.33 6.86 12.78
CA ASP A 130 -15.10 8.20 12.23
C ASP A 130 -14.57 8.17 10.79
N ALA A 131 -14.76 7.06 10.06
CA ALA A 131 -14.38 6.97 8.67
C ALA A 131 -15.13 7.98 7.79
N VAL A 132 -14.46 8.43 6.72
CA VAL A 132 -15.03 9.40 5.77
C VAL A 132 -16.35 8.92 5.15
N TRP A 133 -16.57 7.62 5.08
CA TRP A 133 -17.81 7.04 4.58
C TRP A 133 -18.97 7.12 5.56
N VAL A 134 -18.72 7.15 6.88
CA VAL A 134 -19.80 7.19 7.89
C VAL A 134 -20.66 8.45 7.75
N THR A 135 -20.05 9.58 7.43
CA THR A 135 -20.72 10.86 7.21
C THR A 135 -20.90 11.22 5.74
N GLY A 136 -20.07 10.69 4.86
CA GLY A 136 -20.02 11.01 3.42
C GLY A 136 -20.86 10.08 2.54
N ARG A 137 -21.49 9.04 3.11
CA ARG A 137 -22.33 8.07 2.41
C ARG A 137 -23.68 7.92 3.10
N PRO A 138 -24.71 7.36 2.40
CA PRO A 138 -26.01 7.08 3.02
C PRO A 138 -25.87 6.21 4.28
N ALA A 139 -26.75 6.42 5.26
CA ALA A 139 -26.68 5.76 6.55
C ALA A 139 -26.79 4.23 6.49
N ASP A 140 -27.47 3.70 5.47
CA ASP A 140 -27.67 2.27 5.21
C ASP A 140 -26.45 1.58 4.59
N TRP A 141 -25.35 2.33 4.39
CA TRP A 141 -24.04 1.73 4.07
C TRP A 141 -23.44 0.96 5.25
N TYR A 142 -23.94 1.24 6.47
CA TYR A 142 -23.48 0.62 7.70
C TYR A 142 -24.61 -0.14 8.38
N GLU A 143 -24.28 -1.25 9.02
CA GLU A 143 -25.19 -1.90 9.96
C GLU A 143 -25.45 -0.97 11.15
N ARG A 144 -26.71 -0.86 11.58
CA ARG A 144 -27.10 0.02 12.69
C ARG A 144 -27.99 -0.70 13.69
N ASP A 145 -27.85 -0.30 14.94
CA ASP A 145 -28.74 -0.72 16.02
C ASP A 145 -30.11 0.03 15.98
N ALA A 146 -30.99 -0.27 16.93
CA ALA A 146 -32.31 0.34 17.03
C ALA A 146 -32.25 1.85 17.33
N GLU A 147 -31.15 2.31 17.92
CA GLU A 147 -30.88 3.71 18.26
C GLU A 147 -30.24 4.47 17.10
N GLY A 148 -29.86 3.77 16.02
CA GLY A 148 -29.27 4.34 14.82
C GLY A 148 -27.72 4.45 14.86
N ASN A 149 -27.06 3.92 15.88
CA ASN A 149 -25.60 3.87 15.95
C ASN A 149 -25.05 2.76 15.06
N THR A 150 -23.85 2.93 14.53
CA THR A 150 -23.15 1.86 13.81
C THR A 150 -22.84 0.69 14.74
N THR A 151 -22.99 -0.53 14.24
CA THR A 151 -22.63 -1.73 15.00
C THR A 151 -21.18 -2.14 14.76
N PHE A 152 -20.65 -2.99 15.62
CA PHE A 152 -19.31 -3.58 15.50
C PHE A 152 -19.33 -5.05 15.90
N THR A 153 -18.32 -5.80 15.48
CA THR A 153 -18.21 -7.23 15.75
C THR A 153 -17.42 -7.46 17.04
N ALA A 154 -17.90 -8.36 17.89
CA ALA A 154 -17.24 -8.77 19.14
C ALA A 154 -16.90 -7.55 20.04
N ASP A 155 -15.63 -7.37 20.39
CA ASP A 155 -15.12 -6.26 21.20
C ASP A 155 -14.40 -5.18 20.37
N TRP A 156 -14.59 -5.16 19.03
CA TRP A 156 -13.92 -4.23 18.12
C TRP A 156 -14.61 -2.86 18.09
N SER A 157 -14.72 -2.22 19.25
CA SER A 157 -15.42 -0.93 19.43
C SER A 157 -14.80 0.25 18.67
N ASP A 158 -13.64 0.06 18.07
CA ASP A 158 -12.96 0.99 17.18
C ASP A 158 -13.30 0.76 15.71
N THR A 159 -14.36 -0.05 15.42
CA THR A 159 -14.83 -0.36 14.07
C THR A 159 -16.32 -0.07 13.87
N ALA A 160 -16.75 0.01 12.62
CA ALA A 160 -18.14 0.14 12.19
C ALA A 160 -18.39 -0.83 11.02
N ASN A 161 -19.31 -1.77 11.20
CA ASN A 161 -19.62 -2.81 10.23
C ASN A 161 -20.27 -2.22 8.97
N LEU A 162 -19.77 -2.64 7.80
CA LEU A 162 -20.34 -2.30 6.51
C LEU A 162 -21.56 -3.20 6.21
N ASN A 163 -22.62 -2.62 5.67
CA ASN A 163 -23.85 -3.33 5.30
C ASN A 163 -23.77 -3.84 3.86
N TYR A 164 -23.32 -5.05 3.65
CA TYR A 164 -23.22 -5.67 2.31
C TYR A 164 -24.57 -6.17 1.74
N GLU A 165 -25.68 -6.02 2.42
CA GLU A 165 -27.00 -6.15 1.80
C GLU A 165 -27.27 -4.98 0.84
N ASN A 166 -26.70 -3.80 1.13
CA ASN A 166 -26.71 -2.66 0.22
C ASN A 166 -25.66 -2.84 -0.89
N LYS A 167 -26.11 -2.92 -2.15
CA LYS A 167 -25.24 -3.14 -3.32
C LYS A 167 -24.34 -1.93 -3.65
N ASP A 168 -24.70 -0.72 -3.20
CA ASP A 168 -23.88 0.47 -3.39
C ASP A 168 -22.57 0.40 -2.56
N VAL A 169 -22.58 -0.33 -1.44
CA VAL A 169 -21.37 -0.63 -0.65
C VAL A 169 -20.38 -1.43 -1.48
N TRP A 170 -20.86 -2.43 -2.25
CA TRP A 170 -20.02 -3.22 -3.17
C TRP A 170 -19.37 -2.35 -4.23
N ALA A 171 -20.19 -1.47 -4.85
CA ALA A 171 -19.70 -0.56 -5.87
C ALA A 171 -18.69 0.45 -5.31
N GLY A 172 -18.96 0.99 -4.12
CA GLY A 172 -18.07 1.91 -3.43
C GLY A 172 -16.74 1.24 -3.06
N MET A 173 -16.80 0.03 -2.51
CA MET A 173 -15.61 -0.75 -2.15
C MET A 173 -14.75 -1.07 -3.38
N ALA A 174 -15.37 -1.57 -4.46
CA ALA A 174 -14.67 -1.83 -5.72
C ALA A 174 -14.10 -0.53 -6.35
N GLY A 175 -14.78 0.61 -6.16
CA GLY A 175 -14.30 1.92 -6.60
C GLY A 175 -13.05 2.38 -5.84
N ALA A 176 -12.99 2.11 -4.53
CA ALA A 176 -11.85 2.48 -3.70
C ALA A 176 -10.60 1.61 -3.97
N MET A 177 -10.77 0.43 -4.57
CA MET A 177 -9.67 -0.47 -4.95
C MET A 177 -8.98 -0.08 -6.28
N ARG A 178 -9.48 0.94 -7.00
CA ARG A 178 -9.00 1.39 -8.32
C ARG A 178 -8.16 2.64 -8.23
#